data_33ef3aa4a7472c979a87130efa343ad7
#
_entry.id   33ef3aa4a7472c979a87130efa343ad7
#
_cell.length_a   1.000
_cell.length_b   1.000
_cell.length_c   1.000
_cell.angle_alpha   90.00
_cell.angle_beta   90.00
_cell.angle_gamma   90.00
#
_symmetry.space_group_name_H-M   'P 1'
#
loop_
_entity.id
_entity.type
_entity.pdbx_description
1 polymer ?
#
loop_
_entity_poly.entity_id
_entity_poly.type
_entity_poly.pdbx_seq_one_letter_code
_entity_poly.pdbx_strand_id
1 'polypeptide(L)'
;RFNLKSYLDSQHIWVSKTGFGVGFGMNPEKLGGLGWIDHALEQLGTSRKISIFTRHYQMPALLAMNNDLVATLPSRVARMQAQNERLLIKQPPFDIPEFELKMAWSSLLHHNVAHRWLRRLIQEEAERILAEE
;
A
#
# COMPACT_ATOMS: atom_id res chain seq x y z
N ARG A 1 -19.94 8.33 -10.60
CA ARG A 1 -19.88 7.41 -9.44
C ARG A 1 -18.62 6.58 -9.55
N PHE A 2 -17.80 6.50 -8.51
CA PHE A 2 -16.60 5.67 -8.47
C PHE A 2 -17.02 4.19 -8.41
N ASN A 3 -16.61 3.40 -9.39
CA ASN A 3 -16.89 1.97 -9.55
C ASN A 3 -15.70 1.24 -10.18
N LEU A 4 -15.78 -0.08 -10.34
CA LEU A 4 -14.69 -0.88 -10.89
C LEU A 4 -14.26 -0.39 -12.29
N LYS A 5 -15.22 -0.06 -13.15
CA LYS A 5 -14.91 0.45 -14.49
C LYS A 5 -14.11 1.75 -14.41
N SER A 6 -14.55 2.74 -13.63
CA SER A 6 -13.83 4.01 -13.48
C SER A 6 -12.46 3.83 -12.82
N TYR A 7 -12.32 2.86 -11.90
CA TYR A 7 -11.05 2.48 -11.32
C TYR A 7 -10.09 1.94 -12.37
N LEU A 8 -10.52 0.99 -13.20
CA LEU A 8 -9.70 0.36 -14.24
C LEU A 8 -9.33 1.31 -15.38
N ASP A 9 -10.23 2.25 -15.71
CA ASP A 9 -10.00 3.26 -16.75
C ASP A 9 -8.99 4.35 -16.29
N SER A 10 -8.70 4.45 -15.00
CA SER A 10 -7.76 5.41 -14.44
C SER A 10 -6.31 4.98 -14.65
N GLN A 11 -5.40 5.94 -14.50
CA GLN A 11 -3.97 5.68 -14.48
C GLN A 11 -3.50 5.50 -13.03
N HIS A 12 -2.74 4.45 -12.77
CA HIS A 12 -2.38 4.07 -11.42
C HIS A 12 -0.91 4.29 -11.08
N ILE A 13 -0.68 4.66 -9.83
CA ILE A 13 0.63 4.64 -9.20
C ILE A 13 0.78 3.31 -8.45
N TRP A 14 1.83 2.59 -8.76
CA TRP A 14 2.20 1.37 -8.05
C TRP A 14 3.32 1.63 -7.07
N VAL A 15 3.14 1.19 -5.84
CA VAL A 15 4.17 1.26 -4.80
C VAL A 15 4.74 -0.13 -4.57
N SER A 16 6.00 -0.33 -4.90
CA SER A 16 6.72 -1.59 -4.70
C SER A 16 7.47 -1.59 -3.37
N LYS A 17 7.10 -2.47 -2.45
CA LYS A 17 7.83 -2.65 -1.19
C LYS A 17 9.26 -3.13 -1.39
N THR A 18 9.49 -3.98 -2.37
CA THR A 18 10.78 -4.61 -2.63
C THR A 18 11.64 -3.84 -3.62
N GLY A 19 11.09 -2.82 -4.27
CA GLY A 19 11.74 -2.13 -5.39
C GLY A 19 11.92 -3.02 -6.62
N PHE A 20 11.39 -4.25 -6.61
CA PHE A 20 11.45 -5.16 -7.74
C PHE A 20 10.67 -4.57 -8.92
N GLY A 21 11.27 -4.58 -10.10
CA GLY A 21 10.68 -4.02 -11.31
C GLY A 21 10.94 -2.52 -11.53
N VAL A 22 11.41 -1.79 -10.52
CA VAL A 22 11.73 -0.36 -10.65
C VAL A 22 13.19 -0.20 -11.07
N GLY A 23 13.40 0.34 -12.26
CA GLY A 23 14.74 0.66 -12.79
C GLY A 23 15.34 -0.33 -13.78
N PHE A 24 14.63 -1.41 -14.14
CA PHE A 24 15.13 -2.43 -15.08
C PHE A 24 14.44 -2.44 -16.44
N GLY A 25 13.68 -1.41 -16.79
CA GLY A 25 12.97 -1.36 -18.10
C GLY A 25 11.99 -2.53 -18.30
N MET A 26 11.53 -3.15 -17.24
CA MET A 26 10.60 -4.26 -17.33
C MET A 26 9.24 -3.77 -17.81
N ASN A 27 8.69 -4.46 -18.80
CA ASN A 27 7.34 -4.22 -19.25
C ASN A 27 6.36 -4.59 -18.10
N PRO A 28 5.53 -3.65 -17.61
CA PRO A 28 4.53 -3.91 -16.59
C PRO A 28 3.60 -5.10 -16.89
N GLU A 29 3.32 -5.34 -18.16
CA GLU A 29 2.47 -6.45 -18.63
C GLU A 29 3.09 -7.84 -18.40
N LYS A 30 4.41 -7.90 -18.19
CA LYS A 30 5.15 -9.14 -17.96
C LYS A 30 5.47 -9.40 -16.49
N LEU A 31 5.15 -8.47 -15.60
CA LEU A 31 5.35 -8.62 -14.16
C LEU A 31 4.19 -9.41 -13.56
N GLY A 32 4.21 -10.72 -13.76
CA GLY A 32 3.37 -11.61 -12.96
C GLY A 32 3.64 -11.38 -11.48
N GLY A 33 2.64 -10.91 -10.72
CA GLY A 33 2.77 -10.71 -9.29
C GLY A 33 3.16 -9.30 -8.85
N LEU A 34 2.53 -8.28 -9.40
CA LEU A 34 2.71 -6.85 -9.01
C LEU A 34 2.31 -6.56 -7.54
N GLY A 35 1.80 -7.52 -6.81
CA GLY A 35 1.43 -7.38 -5.41
C GLY A 35 -0.03 -7.70 -5.14
N TRP A 36 -0.44 -7.46 -3.91
CA TRP A 36 -1.75 -7.87 -3.39
C TRP A 36 -2.96 -7.26 -4.11
N ILE A 37 -2.86 -6.03 -4.61
CA ILE A 37 -3.92 -5.36 -5.36
C ILE A 37 -4.09 -6.01 -6.73
N ASP A 38 -2.98 -6.23 -7.42
CA ASP A 38 -2.98 -6.78 -8.77
C ASP A 38 -3.38 -8.25 -8.76
N HIS A 39 -3.03 -8.97 -7.69
CA HIS A 39 -3.52 -10.33 -7.47
C HIS A 39 -5.04 -10.36 -7.27
N ALA A 40 -5.60 -9.43 -6.49
CA ALA A 40 -7.06 -9.32 -6.32
C ALA A 40 -7.77 -9.01 -7.64
N LEU A 41 -7.21 -8.15 -8.48
CA LEU A 41 -7.76 -7.86 -9.80
C LEU A 41 -7.64 -9.03 -10.77
N GLU A 42 -6.56 -9.80 -10.69
CA GLU A 42 -6.37 -11.02 -11.48
C GLU A 42 -7.43 -12.07 -11.17
N GLN A 43 -7.82 -12.22 -9.89
CA GLN A 43 -8.94 -13.10 -9.50
C GLN A 43 -10.28 -12.67 -10.13
N LEU A 44 -10.43 -11.40 -10.47
CA LEU A 44 -11.59 -10.87 -11.18
C LEU A 44 -11.42 -10.92 -12.72
N GLY A 45 -10.35 -11.52 -13.21
CA GLY A 45 -10.04 -11.61 -14.65
C GLY A 45 -9.70 -10.26 -15.29
N THR A 46 -9.20 -9.29 -14.51
CA THR A 46 -8.91 -7.94 -14.98
C THR A 46 -7.56 -7.43 -14.48
N SER A 47 -7.12 -6.30 -15.00
CA SER A 47 -5.88 -5.64 -14.60
C SER A 47 -6.04 -4.12 -14.68
N ARG A 48 -5.21 -3.40 -13.94
CA ARG A 48 -5.15 -1.94 -13.96
C ARG A 48 -3.96 -1.43 -14.79
N LYS A 49 -4.08 -0.21 -15.27
CA LYS A 49 -3.02 0.45 -16.03
C LYS A 49 -2.05 1.16 -15.09
N ILE A 50 -0.84 0.64 -14.92
CA ILE A 50 0.20 1.28 -14.13
C ILE A 50 0.95 2.30 -15.00
N SER A 51 0.97 3.55 -14.56
CA SER A 51 1.66 4.63 -15.25
C SER A 51 2.91 5.08 -14.52
N ILE A 52 2.95 4.94 -13.21
CA ILE A 52 4.07 5.35 -12.37
C ILE A 52 4.41 4.24 -11.38
N PHE A 53 5.70 3.97 -11.24
CA PHE A 53 6.26 3.09 -10.23
C PHE A 53 7.05 3.91 -9.21
N THR A 54 6.87 3.64 -7.94
CA THR A 54 7.67 4.24 -6.87
C THR A 54 8.01 3.21 -5.80
N ARG A 55 9.07 3.47 -5.05
CA ARG A 55 9.47 2.68 -3.87
C ARG A 55 8.98 3.30 -2.56
N HIS A 56 8.50 4.52 -2.60
CA HIS A 56 8.21 5.31 -1.43
C HIS A 56 6.71 5.55 -1.28
N TYR A 57 6.16 5.17 -0.15
CA TYR A 57 4.73 5.37 0.16
C TYR A 57 4.30 6.84 0.28
N GLN A 58 5.26 7.78 0.43
CA GLN A 58 4.98 9.21 0.48
C GLN A 58 4.76 9.84 -0.90
N MET A 59 5.35 9.26 -1.95
CA MET A 59 5.28 9.81 -3.30
C MET A 59 3.87 9.80 -3.93
N PRO A 60 3.04 8.77 -3.72
CA PRO A 60 1.73 8.71 -4.36
C PRO A 60 0.84 9.92 -4.09
N ALA A 61 0.81 10.41 -2.86
CA ALA A 61 0.01 11.59 -2.53
C ALA A 61 0.48 12.84 -3.27
N LEU A 62 1.80 13.08 -3.30
CA LEU A 62 2.39 14.22 -4.01
C LEU A 62 2.11 14.19 -5.51
N LEU A 63 2.16 13.01 -6.11
CA LEU A 63 1.90 12.81 -7.54
C LEU A 63 0.40 12.95 -7.87
N ALA A 64 -0.47 12.37 -7.04
CA ALA A 64 -1.91 12.42 -7.25
C ALA A 64 -2.50 13.82 -7.06
N MET A 65 -1.91 14.67 -6.20
CA MET A 65 -2.37 16.05 -6.00
C MET A 65 -2.34 16.92 -7.26
N ASN A 66 -1.47 16.61 -8.20
CA ASN A 66 -1.22 17.44 -9.38
C ASN A 66 -1.57 16.75 -10.69
N ASN A 67 -2.10 15.52 -10.63
CA ASN A 67 -2.40 14.71 -11.80
C ASN A 67 -3.64 13.85 -11.56
N ASP A 68 -4.32 13.46 -12.61
CA ASP A 68 -5.43 12.50 -12.57
C ASP A 68 -4.92 11.07 -12.40
N LEU A 69 -4.34 10.81 -11.23
CA LEU A 69 -3.74 9.54 -10.88
C LEU A 69 -4.45 8.92 -9.68
N VAL A 70 -4.53 7.60 -9.67
CA VAL A 70 -5.07 6.82 -8.56
C VAL A 70 -3.93 6.04 -7.89
N ALA A 71 -3.85 6.14 -6.58
CA ALA A 71 -2.99 5.29 -5.77
C ALA A 71 -3.83 4.45 -4.82
N THR A 72 -3.61 3.15 -4.80
CA THR A 72 -4.21 2.26 -3.80
C THR A 72 -3.19 1.99 -2.72
N LEU A 73 -3.48 2.42 -1.51
CA LEU A 73 -2.56 2.41 -0.37
C LEU A 73 -3.23 1.72 0.82
N PRO A 74 -2.46 1.20 1.77
CA PRO A 74 -3.00 0.80 3.07
C PRO A 74 -3.78 1.97 3.69
N SER A 75 -4.94 1.67 4.29
CA SER A 75 -5.89 2.67 4.77
C SER A 75 -5.27 3.73 5.67
N ARG A 76 -4.38 3.32 6.58
CA ARG A 76 -3.66 4.24 7.46
C ARG A 76 -2.73 5.19 6.73
N VAL A 77 -1.96 4.67 5.78
CA VAL A 77 -1.07 5.49 4.95
C VAL A 77 -1.89 6.49 4.15
N ALA A 78 -3.00 6.06 3.56
CA ALA A 78 -3.91 6.92 2.83
C ALA A 78 -4.46 8.04 3.72
N ARG A 79 -4.97 7.72 4.93
CA ARG A 79 -5.50 8.72 5.86
C ARG A 79 -4.46 9.73 6.32
N MET A 80 -3.23 9.27 6.63
CA MET A 80 -2.13 10.17 7.00
C MET A 80 -1.79 11.17 5.90
N GLN A 81 -1.85 10.72 4.64
CA GLN A 81 -1.49 11.55 3.50
C GLN A 81 -2.64 12.43 3.00
N ALA A 82 -3.87 12.05 3.26
CA ALA A 82 -5.05 12.77 2.82
C ALA A 82 -5.50 13.91 3.76
N GLN A 83 -4.65 14.33 4.69
CA GLN A 83 -4.84 15.59 5.43
C GLN A 83 -4.82 16.81 4.49
N ASN A 84 -4.49 16.60 3.24
CA ASN A 84 -4.55 17.61 2.20
C ASN A 84 -5.91 17.58 1.49
N GLU A 85 -6.63 18.71 1.51
CA GLU A 85 -7.96 18.88 0.90
C GLU A 85 -8.01 18.61 -0.60
N ARG A 86 -6.84 18.52 -1.27
CA ARG A 86 -6.74 18.22 -2.70
C ARG A 86 -6.81 16.73 -3.03
N LEU A 87 -6.83 15.87 -2.02
CA LEU A 87 -6.91 14.42 -2.19
C LEU A 87 -8.26 13.89 -1.71
N LEU A 88 -8.85 13.02 -2.51
CA LEU A 88 -10.08 12.33 -2.18
C LEU A 88 -9.81 10.86 -1.91
N ILE A 89 -10.14 10.41 -0.69
CA ILE A 89 -10.07 8.97 -0.36
C ILE A 89 -11.39 8.31 -0.74
N LYS A 90 -11.29 7.19 -1.43
CA LYS A 90 -12.39 6.28 -1.75
C LYS A 90 -12.03 4.85 -1.40
N GLN A 91 -13.01 4.08 -0.99
CA GLN A 91 -12.83 2.63 -0.87
C GLN A 91 -12.64 2.03 -2.27
N PRO A 92 -11.72 1.07 -2.43
CA PRO A 92 -11.61 0.31 -3.67
C PRO A 92 -12.95 -0.33 -4.03
N PRO A 93 -13.35 -0.35 -5.30
CA PRO A 93 -14.63 -0.91 -5.74
C PRO A 93 -14.59 -2.44 -5.96
N PHE A 94 -13.74 -3.13 -5.23
CA PHE A 94 -13.55 -4.59 -5.21
C PHE A 94 -12.94 -5.00 -3.88
N ASP A 95 -13.11 -6.27 -3.53
CA ASP A 95 -12.59 -6.81 -2.28
C ASP A 95 -11.07 -7.00 -2.35
N ILE A 96 -10.41 -6.48 -1.35
CA ILE A 96 -8.97 -6.62 -1.18
C ILE A 96 -8.73 -7.34 0.15
N PRO A 97 -8.00 -8.48 0.15
CA PRO A 97 -7.69 -9.18 1.38
C PRO A 97 -6.92 -8.29 2.36
N GLU A 98 -7.29 -8.36 3.62
CA GLU A 98 -6.52 -7.74 4.69
C GLU A 98 -5.16 -8.43 4.83
N PHE A 99 -4.17 -7.69 5.27
CA PHE A 99 -2.86 -8.25 5.57
C PHE A 99 -2.46 -7.94 7.00
N GLU A 100 -1.85 -8.93 7.63
CA GLU A 100 -1.32 -8.78 8.98
C GLU A 100 0.07 -8.15 8.95
N LEU A 101 0.28 -7.19 9.85
CA LEU A 101 1.63 -6.73 10.18
C LEU A 101 2.16 -7.58 11.33
N LYS A 102 3.33 -8.16 11.14
CA LYS A 102 3.98 -9.01 12.14
C LYS A 102 5.34 -8.42 12.52
N MET A 103 5.63 -8.46 13.81
CA MET A 103 6.95 -8.13 14.31
C MET A 103 7.80 -9.39 14.34
N ALA A 104 8.98 -9.33 13.73
CA ALA A 104 9.97 -10.41 13.76
C ALA A 104 11.28 -9.91 14.39
N TRP A 105 11.95 -10.78 15.13
CA TRP A 105 13.26 -10.50 15.73
C TRP A 105 14.13 -11.73 15.76
N SER A 106 15.44 -11.53 15.92
CA SER A 106 16.39 -12.63 16.09
C SER A 106 16.17 -13.36 17.42
N SER A 107 16.23 -14.68 17.41
CA SER A 107 16.17 -15.51 18.61
C SER A 107 17.24 -15.14 19.66
N LEU A 108 18.40 -14.64 19.20
CA LEU A 108 19.47 -14.15 20.08
C LEU A 108 19.06 -12.96 20.95
N LEU A 109 18.09 -12.18 20.50
CA LEU A 109 17.56 -11.02 21.22
C LEU A 109 16.30 -11.34 22.05
N HIS A 110 15.84 -12.61 22.03
CA HIS A 110 14.58 -12.98 22.65
C HIS A 110 14.53 -12.64 24.13
N HIS A 111 15.61 -12.91 24.86
CA HIS A 111 15.73 -12.69 26.31
C HIS A 111 16.40 -11.36 26.68
N ASN A 112 16.86 -10.58 25.72
CA ASN A 112 17.46 -9.28 25.99
C ASN A 112 16.42 -8.30 26.56
N VAL A 113 16.73 -7.73 27.73
CA VAL A 113 15.79 -6.88 28.50
C VAL A 113 15.40 -5.62 27.72
N ALA A 114 16.35 -4.91 27.14
CA ALA A 114 16.09 -3.70 26.36
C ALA A 114 15.25 -4.00 25.10
N HIS A 115 15.56 -5.11 24.44
CA HIS A 115 14.81 -5.52 23.24
C HIS A 115 13.38 -5.98 23.59
N ARG A 116 13.18 -6.64 24.74
CA ARG A 116 11.83 -6.98 25.21
C ARG A 116 11.00 -5.73 25.53
N TRP A 117 11.63 -4.75 26.17
CA TRP A 117 10.99 -3.46 26.43
C TRP A 117 10.55 -2.78 25.13
N LEU A 118 11.44 -2.72 24.12
CA LEU A 118 11.13 -2.14 22.81
C LEU A 118 9.96 -2.87 22.11
N ARG A 119 9.95 -4.21 22.12
CA ARG A 119 8.86 -4.99 21.53
C ARG A 119 7.52 -4.71 22.21
N ARG A 120 7.52 -4.62 23.55
CA ARG A 120 6.32 -4.27 24.32
C ARG A 120 5.81 -2.89 23.93
N LEU A 121 6.69 -1.91 23.88
CA LEU A 121 6.34 -0.54 23.50
C LEU A 121 5.70 -0.49 22.10
N ILE A 122 6.31 -1.18 21.12
CA ILE A 122 5.77 -1.26 19.75
C ILE A 122 4.37 -1.92 19.76
N GLN A 123 4.19 -2.99 20.53
CA GLN A 123 2.91 -3.68 20.62
C GLN A 123 1.83 -2.78 21.28
N GLU A 124 2.14 -2.15 22.40
CA GLU A 124 1.24 -1.23 23.09
C GLU A 124 0.80 -0.07 22.19
N GLU A 125 1.74 0.52 21.47
CA GLU A 125 1.42 1.60 20.51
C GLU A 125 0.57 1.09 19.31
N ALA A 126 0.85 -0.11 18.80
CA ALA A 126 0.04 -0.69 17.74
C ALA A 126 -1.40 -0.97 18.21
N GLU A 127 -1.58 -1.51 19.43
CA GLU A 127 -2.89 -1.75 20.03
C GLU A 127 -3.65 -0.43 20.28
N ARG A 128 -2.96 0.61 20.78
CA ARG A 128 -3.55 1.95 20.97
C ARG A 128 -4.07 2.54 19.65
N ILE A 129 -3.27 2.47 18.61
CA ILE A 129 -3.64 2.97 17.29
C ILE A 129 -4.82 2.18 16.70
N LEU A 130 -4.88 0.86 16.95
CA LEU A 130 -6.00 0.01 16.50
C LEU A 130 -7.32 0.35 17.23
N ALA A 131 -7.24 0.74 18.49
CA ALA A 131 -8.41 1.09 19.29
C ALA A 131 -9.00 2.47 18.91
N GLU A 132 -8.26 3.32 18.21
CA GLU A 132 -8.69 4.64 17.73
C GLU A 132 -9.43 4.59 16.38
N GLU A 133 -9.56 3.41 15.76
CA GLU A 133 -10.30 3.19 14.50
C GLU A 133 -11.76 2.79 14.72
#